data_bdaaeceaa50668a1bd3934f1b1225107
#
_entry.id   bdaaeceaa50668a1bd3934f1b1225107
#
_cell.length_a   1.000
_cell.length_b   1.000
_cell.length_c   1.000
_cell.angle_alpha   90.00
_cell.angle_beta   90.00
_cell.angle_gamma   90.00
#
_symmetry.space_group_name_H-M   'P 1'
#
loop_
_entity.id
_entity.type
_entity.pdbx_description
1 polymer ?
#
loop_
_entity_poly.entity_id
_entity_poly.type
_entity_poly.pdbx_seq_one_letter_code
_entity_poly.pdbx_strand_id
1 'polypeptide(L)'
;MTKMTKYQLEHFENKVNRYFQPLIDEQHLLIKQYRTEATNNVVKKLAKKMGADKILAKMKEAEGFMKEAQNDAKTFFEKQSKKEKKSLDYRLERDNERITLSDCEDQLREWAKDLVDREIEKRPEGAKLKDLKDLKQKAIDNVMESGTPDELKQSLNLVVKHIGLTWNVDTSKIKAIAQN
;
A
#
# COMPACT_ATOMS: atom_id res chain seq x y z
N MET A 1 -16.83 34.24 -19.69
CA MET A 1 -15.82 33.49 -18.94
C MET A 1 -15.02 32.67 -19.91
N THR A 2 -13.71 32.81 -19.94
CA THR A 2 -12.83 32.12 -20.90
C THR A 2 -12.56 30.71 -20.35
N LYS A 3 -12.93 29.66 -21.11
CA LYS A 3 -12.60 28.26 -20.77
C LYS A 3 -11.09 28.08 -20.74
N MET A 4 -10.62 27.26 -19.80
CA MET A 4 -9.22 26.90 -19.70
C MET A 4 -8.81 26.04 -20.91
N THR A 5 -7.59 26.29 -21.42
CA THR A 5 -7.00 25.47 -22.48
C THR A 5 -6.45 24.18 -21.91
N LYS A 6 -6.30 23.14 -22.74
CA LYS A 6 -5.68 21.86 -22.36
C LYS A 6 -4.30 22.07 -21.72
N TYR A 7 -3.49 22.97 -22.30
CA TYR A 7 -2.18 23.32 -21.78
C TYR A 7 -2.23 23.91 -20.37
N GLN A 8 -3.19 24.78 -20.08
CA GLN A 8 -3.38 25.35 -18.74
C GLN A 8 -3.77 24.28 -17.73
N LEU A 9 -4.68 23.35 -18.10
CA LEU A 9 -5.07 22.22 -17.25
C LEU A 9 -3.87 21.32 -16.92
N GLU A 10 -3.10 20.92 -17.90
CA GLU A 10 -1.87 20.11 -17.71
C GLU A 10 -0.83 20.84 -16.84
N HIS A 11 -0.69 22.15 -17.00
CA HIS A 11 0.21 22.96 -16.18
C HIS A 11 -0.20 22.96 -14.70
N PHE A 12 -1.47 23.10 -14.41
CA PHE A 12 -2.00 23.02 -13.04
C PHE A 12 -1.90 21.63 -12.46
N GLU A 13 -2.20 20.58 -13.22
CA GLU A 13 -2.02 19.20 -12.81
C GLU A 13 -0.57 18.94 -12.40
N ASN A 14 0.39 19.38 -13.20
CA ASN A 14 1.81 19.28 -12.89
C ASN A 14 2.19 20.02 -11.60
N LYS A 15 1.59 21.19 -11.34
CA LYS A 15 1.80 21.93 -10.08
C LYS A 15 1.23 21.16 -8.89
N VAL A 16 0.03 20.61 -9.00
CA VAL A 16 -0.58 19.74 -7.96
C VAL A 16 0.32 18.55 -7.67
N ASN A 17 0.78 17.84 -8.71
CA ASN A 17 1.69 16.72 -8.57
C ASN A 17 2.98 17.10 -7.84
N ARG A 18 3.63 18.18 -8.25
CA ARG A 18 4.88 18.67 -7.62
C ARG A 18 4.70 19.04 -6.14
N TYR A 19 3.52 19.49 -5.76
CA TYR A 19 3.23 19.81 -4.37
C TYR A 19 3.01 18.57 -3.52
N PHE A 20 2.14 17.66 -3.96
CA PHE A 20 1.76 16.49 -3.17
C PHE A 20 2.85 15.42 -3.12
N GLN A 21 3.68 15.29 -4.17
CA GLN A 21 4.65 14.21 -4.25
C GLN A 21 5.65 14.21 -3.08
N PRO A 22 6.29 15.34 -2.71
CA PRO A 22 7.20 15.35 -1.56
C PRO A 22 6.53 14.96 -0.23
N LEU A 23 5.28 15.37 -0.01
CA LEU A 23 4.52 15.02 1.20
C LEU A 23 4.19 13.52 1.25
N ILE A 24 3.85 12.95 0.10
CA ILE A 24 3.58 11.51 -0.04
C ILE A 24 4.88 10.72 0.17
N ASP A 25 6.00 11.16 -0.41
CA ASP A 25 7.29 10.50 -0.30
C ASP A 25 7.81 10.49 1.14
N GLU A 26 7.62 11.59 1.87
CA GLU A 26 7.91 11.66 3.30
C GLU A 26 7.13 10.60 4.10
N GLN A 27 5.83 10.50 3.86
CA GLN A 27 5.00 9.49 4.54
C GLN A 27 5.39 8.05 4.13
N HIS A 28 5.74 7.83 2.87
CA HIS A 28 6.25 6.53 2.43
C HIS A 28 7.55 6.14 3.14
N LEU A 29 8.46 7.10 3.36
CA LEU A 29 9.71 6.86 4.09
C LEU A 29 9.44 6.46 5.55
N LEU A 30 8.56 7.17 6.23
CA LEU A 30 8.14 6.86 7.60
C LEU A 30 7.49 5.47 7.70
N ILE A 31 6.55 5.18 6.79
CA ILE A 31 5.85 3.89 6.76
C ILE A 31 6.83 2.74 6.48
N LYS A 32 7.84 2.94 5.64
CA LYS A 32 8.84 1.91 5.34
C LYS A 32 9.53 1.38 6.60
N GLN A 33 9.78 2.25 7.58
CA GLN A 33 10.39 1.87 8.85
C GLN A 33 9.50 0.90 9.65
N TYR A 34 8.18 1.07 9.59
CA TYR A 34 7.22 0.22 10.31
C TYR A 34 6.77 -1.00 9.53
N ARG A 35 6.85 -0.96 8.19
CA ARG A 35 6.31 -2.03 7.34
C ARG A 35 6.96 -3.39 7.64
N THR A 36 8.26 -3.43 7.84
CA THR A 36 8.99 -4.67 8.15
C THR A 36 8.50 -5.28 9.47
N GLU A 37 8.36 -4.45 10.50
CA GLU A 37 7.87 -4.90 11.80
C GLU A 37 6.41 -5.36 11.72
N ALA A 38 5.55 -4.56 11.08
CA ALA A 38 4.15 -4.90 10.86
C ALA A 38 4.01 -6.22 10.08
N THR A 39 4.81 -6.40 9.02
CA THR A 39 4.82 -7.64 8.24
C THR A 39 5.18 -8.84 9.10
N ASN A 40 6.27 -8.78 9.87
CA ASN A 40 6.71 -9.88 10.72
C ASN A 40 5.64 -10.23 11.77
N ASN A 41 5.03 -9.22 12.39
CA ASN A 41 3.97 -9.44 13.39
C ASN A 41 2.71 -10.05 12.78
N VAL A 42 2.26 -9.56 11.63
CA VAL A 42 1.06 -10.08 10.94
C VAL A 42 1.30 -11.49 10.43
N VAL A 43 2.44 -11.75 9.78
CA VAL A 43 2.81 -13.10 9.29
C VAL A 43 2.84 -14.10 10.44
N LYS A 44 3.47 -13.73 11.57
CA LYS A 44 3.52 -14.60 12.76
C LYS A 44 2.12 -14.90 13.32
N LYS A 45 1.26 -13.89 13.41
CA LYS A 45 -0.14 -14.07 13.86
C LYS A 45 -0.92 -14.95 12.88
N LEU A 46 -0.75 -14.75 11.58
CA LEU A 46 -1.40 -15.52 10.52
C LEU A 46 -0.94 -16.97 10.55
N ALA A 47 0.37 -17.21 10.60
CA ALA A 47 0.94 -18.56 10.70
C ALA A 47 0.38 -19.34 11.88
N LYS A 48 0.32 -18.70 13.06
CA LYS A 48 -0.26 -19.31 14.27
C LYS A 48 -1.76 -19.59 14.11
N LYS A 49 -2.52 -18.63 13.57
CA LYS A 49 -3.97 -18.80 13.33
C LYS A 49 -4.28 -19.96 12.39
N MET A 50 -3.47 -20.16 11.36
CA MET A 50 -3.64 -21.22 10.37
C MET A 50 -3.02 -22.56 10.81
N GLY A 51 -2.19 -22.58 11.86
CA GLY A 51 -1.39 -23.72 12.26
C GLY A 51 -0.16 -23.99 11.36
N ALA A 52 0.22 -23.00 10.55
CA ALA A 52 1.41 -23.08 9.69
C ALA A 52 2.72 -23.06 10.49
N ASP A 53 2.72 -22.51 11.70
CA ASP A 53 3.86 -22.49 12.61
C ASP A 53 4.46 -23.91 12.84
N LYS A 54 3.61 -24.93 12.96
CA LYS A 54 4.03 -26.32 13.11
C LYS A 54 4.72 -26.85 11.85
N ILE A 55 4.20 -26.51 10.67
CA ILE A 55 4.78 -26.91 9.38
C ILE A 55 6.13 -26.23 9.16
N LEU A 56 6.21 -24.91 9.47
CA LEU A 56 7.46 -24.16 9.38
C LEU A 56 8.53 -24.70 10.34
N ALA A 57 8.13 -25.12 11.56
CA ALA A 57 9.02 -25.76 12.50
C ALA A 57 9.58 -27.08 11.93
N LYS A 58 8.72 -27.95 11.40
CA LYS A 58 9.16 -29.20 10.73
C LYS A 58 10.13 -28.91 9.56
N MET A 59 9.81 -27.93 8.72
CA MET A 59 10.67 -27.55 7.60
C MET A 59 12.04 -27.04 8.08
N LYS A 60 12.06 -26.26 9.16
CA LYS A 60 13.29 -25.76 9.76
C LYS A 60 14.13 -26.88 10.35
N GLU A 61 13.53 -27.82 11.11
CA GLU A 61 14.20 -28.97 11.69
C GLU A 61 14.78 -29.89 10.63
N ALA A 62 14.03 -30.08 9.54
CA ALA A 62 14.45 -30.88 8.39
C ALA A 62 15.44 -30.17 7.46
N GLU A 63 15.81 -28.89 7.75
CA GLU A 63 16.61 -28.04 6.87
C GLU A 63 16.05 -27.96 5.42
N GLY A 64 14.75 -28.22 5.25
CA GLY A 64 14.06 -28.25 3.96
C GLY A 64 14.42 -29.43 3.04
N PHE A 65 15.16 -30.43 3.54
CA PHE A 65 15.65 -31.53 2.72
C PHE A 65 14.84 -32.83 2.81
N MET A 66 14.05 -33.01 3.83
CA MET A 66 13.27 -34.23 4.02
C MET A 66 12.00 -34.20 3.17
N LYS A 67 11.86 -35.19 2.31
CA LYS A 67 10.73 -35.33 1.38
C LYS A 67 9.37 -35.34 2.07
N GLU A 68 9.30 -35.91 3.27
CA GLU A 68 8.07 -35.94 4.08
C GLU A 68 7.65 -34.53 4.51
N ALA A 69 8.58 -33.72 5.05
CA ALA A 69 8.27 -32.34 5.46
C ALA A 69 7.85 -31.47 4.27
N GLN A 70 8.42 -31.69 3.08
CA GLN A 70 8.05 -31.00 1.85
C GLN A 70 6.62 -31.37 1.40
N ASN A 71 6.28 -32.65 1.44
CA ASN A 71 4.93 -33.13 1.09
C ASN A 71 3.89 -32.61 2.09
N ASP A 72 4.20 -32.60 3.38
CA ASP A 72 3.36 -32.04 4.42
C ASP A 72 3.10 -30.54 4.17
N ALA A 73 4.17 -29.79 3.84
CA ALA A 73 4.07 -28.34 3.54
C ALA A 73 3.18 -28.12 2.30
N LYS A 74 3.43 -28.83 1.20
CA LYS A 74 2.63 -28.73 -0.02
C LYS A 74 1.16 -28.99 0.26
N THR A 75 0.84 -30.12 0.87
CA THR A 75 -0.52 -30.52 1.21
C THR A 75 -1.21 -29.48 2.10
N PHE A 76 -0.47 -28.92 3.07
CA PHE A 76 -0.99 -27.87 3.94
C PHE A 76 -1.37 -26.63 3.15
N PHE A 77 -0.45 -26.08 2.32
CA PHE A 77 -0.70 -24.85 1.58
C PHE A 77 -1.81 -25.01 0.53
N GLU A 78 -1.89 -26.14 -0.17
CA GLU A 78 -2.99 -26.44 -1.09
C GLU A 78 -4.35 -26.47 -0.40
N LYS A 79 -4.42 -27.12 0.77
CA LYS A 79 -5.66 -27.18 1.57
C LYS A 79 -6.07 -25.80 2.06
N GLN A 80 -5.13 -24.98 2.55
CA GLN A 80 -5.41 -23.65 3.04
C GLN A 80 -5.77 -22.69 1.89
N SER A 81 -5.12 -22.77 0.75
CA SER A 81 -5.46 -22.01 -0.45
C SER A 81 -6.94 -22.20 -0.84
N LYS A 82 -7.40 -23.44 -0.91
CA LYS A 82 -8.81 -23.76 -1.20
C LYS A 82 -9.76 -23.22 -0.12
N LYS A 83 -9.40 -23.36 1.16
CA LYS A 83 -10.22 -22.89 2.30
C LYS A 83 -10.35 -21.38 2.32
N GLU A 84 -9.26 -20.67 2.14
CA GLU A 84 -9.19 -19.21 2.24
C GLU A 84 -9.45 -18.51 0.89
N LYS A 85 -9.69 -19.27 -0.20
CA LYS A 85 -9.89 -18.78 -1.58
C LYS A 85 -8.73 -17.85 -2.03
N LYS A 86 -7.49 -18.25 -1.74
CA LYS A 86 -6.26 -17.52 -2.08
C LYS A 86 -5.43 -18.31 -3.09
N SER A 87 -4.70 -17.58 -3.96
CA SER A 87 -3.77 -18.20 -4.91
C SER A 87 -2.55 -18.80 -4.21
N LEU A 88 -2.02 -19.86 -4.80
CA LEU A 88 -0.72 -20.41 -4.44
C LEU A 88 0.38 -19.74 -5.28
N ASP A 89 1.57 -19.67 -4.71
CA ASP A 89 2.79 -19.38 -5.47
C ASP A 89 3.07 -20.54 -6.43
N TYR A 90 3.50 -20.23 -7.67
CA TYR A 90 3.77 -21.24 -8.70
C TYR A 90 4.77 -22.34 -8.25
N ARG A 91 5.70 -21.98 -7.36
CA ARG A 91 6.68 -22.93 -6.79
C ARG A 91 6.04 -23.98 -5.89
N LEU A 92 4.91 -23.65 -5.26
CA LEU A 92 4.13 -24.58 -4.45
C LEU A 92 3.13 -25.41 -5.29
N GLU A 93 2.82 -24.97 -6.50
CA GLU A 93 1.93 -25.68 -7.43
C GLU A 93 2.61 -26.79 -8.21
N ARG A 94 3.92 -26.67 -8.46
CA ARG A 94 4.66 -27.64 -9.29
C ARG A 94 4.99 -28.94 -8.55
N ASP A 95 4.61 -30.07 -9.13
CA ASP A 95 4.72 -31.38 -8.50
C ASP A 95 6.15 -31.89 -8.30
N ASN A 96 7.10 -31.39 -9.07
CA ASN A 96 8.47 -31.87 -9.10
C ASN A 96 9.50 -30.89 -8.53
N GLU A 97 9.07 -29.77 -7.98
CA GLU A 97 9.98 -28.79 -7.38
C GLU A 97 10.12 -28.98 -5.88
N ARG A 98 11.35 -28.84 -5.42
CA ARG A 98 11.67 -28.89 -4.00
C ARG A 98 11.17 -27.64 -3.32
N ILE A 99 10.22 -27.79 -2.40
CA ILE A 99 9.68 -26.73 -1.59
C ILE A 99 10.66 -26.41 -0.46
N THR A 100 11.08 -25.17 -0.33
CA THR A 100 11.97 -24.70 0.73
C THR A 100 11.19 -24.00 1.86
N LEU A 101 11.84 -23.80 3.01
CA LEU A 101 11.30 -22.99 4.09
C LEU A 101 10.98 -21.57 3.62
N SER A 102 11.87 -20.98 2.81
CA SER A 102 11.67 -19.64 2.24
C SER A 102 10.40 -19.56 1.39
N ASP A 103 10.12 -20.58 0.56
CA ASP A 103 8.90 -20.60 -0.27
C ASP A 103 7.63 -20.58 0.60
N CYS A 104 7.65 -21.34 1.70
CA CYS A 104 6.54 -21.36 2.66
C CYS A 104 6.37 -20.01 3.38
N GLU A 105 7.47 -19.38 3.78
CA GLU A 105 7.43 -18.06 4.41
C GLU A 105 6.97 -16.98 3.45
N ASP A 106 7.42 -17.02 2.19
CA ASP A 106 7.02 -16.06 1.15
C ASP A 106 5.53 -16.19 0.83
N GLN A 107 5.00 -17.42 0.77
CA GLN A 107 3.57 -17.65 0.63
C GLN A 107 2.76 -17.00 1.76
N LEU A 108 3.23 -17.14 3.00
CA LEU A 108 2.56 -16.50 4.14
C LEU A 108 2.66 -14.98 4.08
N ARG A 109 3.79 -14.42 3.63
CA ARG A 109 3.94 -12.98 3.43
C ARG A 109 2.98 -12.47 2.37
N GLU A 110 2.83 -13.20 1.25
CA GLU A 110 1.87 -12.87 0.20
C GLU A 110 0.43 -12.83 0.75
N TRP A 111 0.02 -13.87 1.47
CA TRP A 111 -1.31 -13.91 2.08
C TRP A 111 -1.53 -12.87 3.18
N ALA A 112 -0.46 -12.34 3.76
CA ALA A 112 -0.52 -11.32 4.80
C ALA A 112 -0.61 -9.89 4.26
N LYS A 113 -0.36 -9.64 2.97
CA LYS A 113 -0.26 -8.27 2.39
C LYS A 113 -1.43 -7.37 2.79
N ASP A 114 -2.66 -7.80 2.51
CA ASP A 114 -3.85 -7.00 2.82
C ASP A 114 -4.00 -6.72 4.33
N LEU A 115 -3.57 -7.67 5.16
CA LEU A 115 -3.62 -7.51 6.62
C LEU A 115 -2.56 -6.51 7.09
N VAL A 116 -1.37 -6.55 6.48
CA VAL A 116 -0.27 -5.60 6.75
C VAL A 116 -0.70 -4.20 6.35
N ASP A 117 -1.29 -4.04 5.16
CA ASP A 117 -1.75 -2.74 4.67
C ASP A 117 -2.81 -2.14 5.60
N ARG A 118 -3.76 -2.94 6.07
CA ARG A 118 -4.75 -2.52 7.09
C ARG A 118 -4.10 -2.12 8.42
N GLU A 119 -3.06 -2.81 8.86
CA GLU A 119 -2.35 -2.42 10.10
C GLU A 119 -1.57 -1.11 9.92
N ILE A 120 -1.01 -0.88 8.74
CA ILE A 120 -0.34 0.39 8.39
C ILE A 120 -1.36 1.54 8.30
N GLU A 121 -2.51 1.32 7.66
CA GLU A 121 -3.58 2.33 7.56
C GLU A 121 -4.13 2.79 8.91
N LYS A 122 -4.07 1.95 9.93
CA LYS A 122 -4.48 2.33 11.30
C LYS A 122 -3.48 3.25 12.01
N ARG A 123 -2.25 3.33 11.53
CA ARG A 123 -1.24 4.24 12.10
C ARG A 123 -1.46 5.67 11.58
N PRO A 124 -1.10 6.69 12.38
CA PRO A 124 -1.23 8.09 11.95
C PRO A 124 -0.57 8.37 10.60
N GLU A 125 0.61 7.82 10.37
CA GLU A 125 1.38 7.99 9.12
C GLU A 125 0.67 7.33 7.94
N GLY A 126 0.07 6.16 8.13
CA GLY A 126 -0.70 5.44 7.11
C GLY A 126 -2.00 6.16 6.77
N ALA A 127 -2.72 6.63 7.78
CA ALA A 127 -3.92 7.44 7.60
C ALA A 127 -3.60 8.74 6.87
N LYS A 128 -2.52 9.43 7.24
CA LYS A 128 -2.05 10.65 6.58
C LYS A 128 -1.68 10.39 5.12
N LEU A 129 -0.98 9.29 4.82
CA LEU A 129 -0.63 8.92 3.45
C LEU A 129 -1.87 8.70 2.58
N LYS A 130 -2.87 8.00 3.11
CA LYS A 130 -4.13 7.75 2.41
C LYS A 130 -4.85 9.05 2.11
N ASP A 131 -5.01 9.90 3.12
CA ASP A 131 -5.67 11.19 2.98
C ASP A 131 -4.95 12.11 1.98
N LEU A 132 -3.61 12.16 1.99
CA LEU A 132 -2.82 12.91 1.01
C LEU A 132 -3.03 12.40 -0.42
N LYS A 133 -3.10 11.08 -0.63
CA LYS A 133 -3.37 10.48 -1.96
C LYS A 133 -4.77 10.82 -2.44
N ASP A 134 -5.77 10.70 -1.56
CA ASP A 134 -7.17 11.00 -1.88
C ASP A 134 -7.35 12.51 -2.19
N LEU A 135 -6.69 13.37 -1.43
CA LEU A 135 -6.70 14.82 -1.67
C LEU A 135 -5.98 15.21 -2.96
N LYS A 136 -4.83 14.56 -3.23
CA LYS A 136 -4.13 14.75 -4.51
C LYS A 136 -5.03 14.38 -5.68
N GLN A 137 -5.70 13.21 -5.62
CA GLN A 137 -6.59 12.76 -6.68
C GLN A 137 -7.77 13.73 -6.86
N LYS A 138 -8.43 14.14 -5.76
CA LYS A 138 -9.50 15.16 -5.82
C LYS A 138 -9.03 16.48 -6.41
N ALA A 139 -7.82 16.92 -6.09
CA ALA A 139 -7.25 18.14 -6.66
C ALA A 139 -7.02 18.00 -8.17
N ILE A 140 -6.55 16.85 -8.65
CA ILE A 140 -6.38 16.56 -10.08
C ILE A 140 -7.74 16.50 -10.78
N ASP A 141 -8.70 15.78 -10.22
CA ASP A 141 -10.05 15.68 -10.77
C ASP A 141 -10.69 17.05 -10.89
N ASN A 142 -10.60 17.88 -9.85
CA ASN A 142 -11.08 19.26 -9.87
C ASN A 142 -10.39 20.11 -10.94
N VAL A 143 -9.09 19.91 -11.18
CA VAL A 143 -8.37 20.60 -12.27
C VAL A 143 -8.91 20.19 -13.63
N MET A 144 -9.15 18.89 -13.84
CA MET A 144 -9.63 18.39 -15.10
C MET A 144 -11.10 18.76 -15.39
N GLU A 145 -11.92 18.89 -14.34
CA GLU A 145 -13.34 19.26 -14.44
C GLU A 145 -13.59 20.78 -14.46
N SER A 146 -12.60 21.58 -14.04
CA SER A 146 -12.75 23.04 -13.96
C SER A 146 -12.91 23.67 -15.33
N GLY A 147 -14.02 24.41 -15.50
CA GLY A 147 -14.29 25.17 -16.75
C GLY A 147 -13.58 26.53 -16.78
N THR A 148 -13.30 27.10 -15.62
CA THR A 148 -12.72 28.45 -15.46
C THR A 148 -11.60 28.51 -14.42
N PRO A 149 -10.66 29.47 -14.53
CA PRO A 149 -9.62 29.66 -13.51
C PRO A 149 -10.16 29.94 -12.10
N ASP A 150 -11.33 30.59 -11.99
CA ASP A 150 -11.92 30.91 -10.69
C ASP A 150 -12.49 29.68 -9.99
N GLU A 151 -13.12 28.76 -10.73
CA GLU A 151 -13.57 27.47 -10.21
C GLU A 151 -12.37 26.64 -9.71
N LEU A 152 -11.28 26.61 -10.48
CA LEU A 152 -10.05 25.94 -10.08
C LEU A 152 -9.48 26.52 -8.78
N LYS A 153 -9.41 27.86 -8.65
CA LYS A 153 -8.93 28.53 -7.43
C LYS A 153 -9.77 28.16 -6.21
N GLN A 154 -11.09 28.13 -6.35
CA GLN A 154 -11.99 27.73 -5.27
C GLN A 154 -11.74 26.29 -4.83
N SER A 155 -11.65 25.36 -5.78
CA SER A 155 -11.40 23.93 -5.53
C SER A 155 -10.06 23.71 -4.84
N LEU A 156 -8.99 24.35 -5.32
CA LEU A 156 -7.66 24.26 -4.70
C LEU A 156 -7.64 24.86 -3.29
N ASN A 157 -8.35 25.97 -3.05
CA ASN A 157 -8.45 26.57 -1.71
C ASN A 157 -9.13 25.64 -0.69
N LEU A 158 -10.13 24.87 -1.10
CA LEU A 158 -10.75 23.86 -0.23
C LEU A 158 -9.78 22.74 0.15
N VAL A 159 -9.01 22.23 -0.81
CA VAL A 159 -7.98 21.23 -0.57
C VAL A 159 -6.90 21.76 0.38
N VAL A 160 -6.42 22.99 0.14
CA VAL A 160 -5.43 23.69 0.99
C VAL A 160 -5.93 23.83 2.42
N LYS A 161 -7.16 24.27 2.59
CA LYS A 161 -7.77 24.44 3.91
C LYS A 161 -7.87 23.10 4.65
N HIS A 162 -8.28 22.05 3.97
CA HIS A 162 -8.37 20.71 4.56
C HIS A 162 -7.01 20.21 5.04
N ILE A 163 -5.98 20.25 4.19
CA ILE A 163 -4.63 19.81 4.55
C ILE A 163 -4.08 20.61 5.73
N GLY A 164 -4.21 21.92 5.68
CA GLY A 164 -3.69 22.79 6.74
C GLY A 164 -4.35 22.53 8.10
N LEU A 165 -5.67 22.33 8.14
CA LEU A 165 -6.40 22.08 9.37
C LEU A 165 -6.19 20.67 9.91
N THR A 166 -6.18 19.66 9.03
CA THR A 166 -6.13 18.26 9.44
C THR A 166 -4.72 17.82 9.83
N TRP A 167 -3.70 18.28 9.10
CA TRP A 167 -2.34 17.75 9.20
C TRP A 167 -1.28 18.77 9.60
N ASN A 168 -1.68 20.01 9.89
CA ASN A 168 -0.79 21.13 10.25
C ASN A 168 0.39 21.30 9.26
N VAL A 169 0.10 21.17 7.97
CA VAL A 169 1.10 21.29 6.89
C VAL A 169 1.19 22.73 6.44
N ASP A 170 2.40 23.20 6.14
CA ASP A 170 2.60 24.52 5.52
C ASP A 170 1.92 24.58 4.15
N THR A 171 0.84 25.31 4.08
CA THR A 171 0.04 25.46 2.86
C THR A 171 0.43 26.68 2.00
N SER A 172 1.48 27.40 2.38
CA SER A 172 1.93 28.62 1.66
C SER A 172 2.24 28.33 0.19
N LYS A 173 2.88 27.19 -0.09
CA LYS A 173 3.22 26.76 -1.45
C LYS A 173 1.98 26.39 -2.28
N ILE A 174 0.93 25.84 -1.67
CA ILE A 174 -0.32 25.55 -2.39
C ILE A 174 -1.06 26.85 -2.71
N LYS A 175 -1.09 27.79 -1.76
CA LYS A 175 -1.72 29.11 -2.00
C LYS A 175 -1.06 29.80 -3.20
N ALA A 176 0.26 29.70 -3.33
CA ALA A 176 1.00 30.21 -4.49
C ALA A 176 0.59 29.53 -5.83
N ILE A 177 0.19 28.25 -5.80
CA ILE A 177 -0.32 27.56 -7.00
C ILE A 177 -1.68 28.14 -7.44
N ALA A 178 -2.53 28.49 -6.49
CA ALA A 178 -3.85 29.04 -6.77
C ALA A 178 -3.82 30.52 -7.20
N GLN A 179 -2.72 31.25 -6.95
CA GLN A 179 -2.57 32.67 -7.25
C GLN A 179 -1.91 32.96 -8.60
N ASN A 180 -1.21 32.01 -9.19
CA ASN A 180 -0.56 32.08 -10.50
C ASN A 180 -1.30 31.26 -11.57
#